data_045e623dd4bfe952c2329569d8d49e14
#
_entry.id   045e623dd4bfe952c2329569d8d49e14
#
_cell.length_a   1.000
_cell.length_b   1.000
_cell.length_c   1.000
_cell.angle_alpha   90.00
_cell.angle_beta   90.00
_cell.angle_gamma   90.00
#
_symmetry.space_group_name_H-M   'P 1'
#
loop_
_entity.id
_entity.type
_entity.pdbx_description
1 polymer ?
#
loop_
_entity_poly.entity_id
_entity_poly.type
_entity_poly.pdbx_seq_one_letter_code
_entity_poly.pdbx_strand_id
1 'polypeptide(L)'
;AVRDALKKALAKKDTGTTVETNNTNNSTNDNNTNTDNSSEDNTTTVPTTPTDQTYTGSAVCEPDEDGEDFDAYDLTLEVVVSSDGKVKGIQNIKWSDKSMQSWYKDAEKKIVPQLIANGLDTSKNYDVVTGATCSSNALINAYKNAISKINQ
;
A
#
# COMPACT_ATOMS: atom_id res chain seq x y z
N ALA A 1 6.25 -0.08 -18.81
CA ALA A 1 5.45 1.14 -18.62
C ALA A 1 5.05 1.38 -17.16
N VAL A 2 4.62 0.35 -16.40
CA VAL A 2 4.18 0.49 -14.99
C VAL A 2 5.34 0.87 -14.06
N ARG A 3 6.55 0.39 -14.32
CA ARG A 3 7.75 0.69 -13.50
C ARG A 3 8.17 2.16 -13.61
N ASP A 4 7.96 2.79 -14.76
CA ASP A 4 8.33 4.20 -14.96
C ASP A 4 7.31 5.15 -14.32
N ALA A 5 6.03 4.76 -14.29
CA ALA A 5 4.98 5.50 -13.59
C ALA A 5 5.22 5.53 -12.08
N LEU A 6 5.64 4.39 -11.50
CA LEU A 6 5.94 4.28 -10.07
C LEU A 6 7.16 5.13 -9.68
N LYS A 7 8.22 5.13 -10.50
CA LYS A 7 9.39 6.00 -10.29
C LYS A 7 9.02 7.48 -10.33
N LYS A 8 8.10 7.83 -11.24
CA LYS A 8 7.64 9.22 -11.38
C LYS A 8 6.74 9.67 -10.22
N ALA A 9 5.94 8.77 -9.67
CA ALA A 9 5.13 9.06 -8.48
C ALA A 9 5.99 9.19 -7.21
N LEU A 10 7.01 8.36 -7.05
CA LEU A 10 7.95 8.47 -5.94
C LEU A 10 8.79 9.76 -6.01
N ALA A 11 9.25 10.15 -7.21
CA ALA A 11 10.03 11.37 -7.39
C ALA A 11 9.22 12.65 -7.12
N LYS A 12 7.90 12.60 -7.26
CA LYS A 12 7.02 13.76 -7.04
C LYS A 12 6.67 14.01 -5.58
N LYS A 13 6.93 13.05 -4.69
CA LYS A 13 6.64 13.15 -3.26
C LYS A 13 7.80 13.73 -2.44
N ASP A 14 8.96 13.93 -3.09
CA ASP A 14 10.17 14.43 -2.45
C ASP A 14 10.30 15.98 -2.50
N THR A 15 9.26 16.67 -2.95
CA THR A 15 9.24 18.14 -2.99
C THR A 15 8.32 18.70 -1.91
N GLY A 16 8.92 18.87 -0.73
CA GLY A 16 8.62 20.01 0.15
C GLY A 16 7.25 20.08 0.83
N THR A 17 7.23 19.72 2.08
CA THR A 17 6.39 20.44 3.03
C THR A 17 7.29 21.02 4.10
N THR A 18 7.68 22.27 3.92
CA THR A 18 8.24 23.13 4.96
C THR A 18 7.11 23.42 5.94
N VAL A 19 7.20 22.86 7.13
CA VAL A 19 6.37 23.31 8.25
C VAL A 19 7.17 24.39 8.96
N GLU A 20 6.78 25.64 8.79
CA GLU A 20 7.22 26.74 9.62
C GLU A 20 6.56 26.63 11.00
N THR A 21 7.35 26.33 11.99
CA THR A 21 6.96 26.52 13.39
C THR A 21 7.51 27.86 13.86
N ASN A 22 6.65 28.85 13.88
CA ASN A 22 6.87 30.09 14.63
C ASN A 22 6.88 29.77 16.12
N ASN A 23 8.01 29.96 16.76
CA ASN A 23 8.03 30.11 18.21
C ASN A 23 8.65 31.47 18.57
N THR A 24 7.80 32.39 18.91
CA THR A 24 8.10 33.66 19.52
C THR A 24 8.30 33.44 21.03
N ASN A 25 9.48 33.69 21.54
CA ASN A 25 9.56 34.23 22.91
C ASN A 25 10.86 35.00 23.14
N ASN A 26 10.58 36.21 23.41
CA ASN A 26 11.32 37.33 23.93
C ASN A 26 11.99 37.04 25.27
N SER A 27 13.24 37.46 25.45
CA SER A 27 13.62 38.37 26.53
C SER A 27 15.15 38.49 26.69
N THR A 28 15.60 39.71 26.42
CA THR A 28 16.61 40.53 27.07
C THR A 28 17.88 39.96 27.72
N ASN A 29 18.93 40.45 27.19
CA ASN A 29 20.01 41.24 27.82
C ASN A 29 21.39 40.60 28.00
N ASP A 30 22.29 41.34 27.44
CA ASP A 30 23.62 41.77 27.79
C ASP A 30 24.86 40.93 27.50
N ASN A 31 25.54 41.54 26.54
CA ASN A 31 26.95 41.94 26.54
C ASN A 31 28.08 40.92 26.45
N ASN A 32 28.76 41.09 25.41
CA ASN A 32 30.22 41.25 25.30
C ASN A 32 30.99 40.22 24.45
N THR A 33 31.48 40.81 23.38
CA THR A 33 32.80 40.61 22.74
C THR A 33 33.21 39.24 22.21
N ASN A 34 33.29 39.27 20.94
CA ASN A 34 34.48 39.00 20.08
C ASN A 34 34.75 37.58 19.61
N THR A 35 34.94 37.56 18.39
CA THR A 35 35.88 36.76 17.58
C THR A 35 35.33 35.51 16.91
N ASP A 36 35.15 35.70 15.63
CA ASP A 36 35.62 34.86 14.56
C ASP A 36 35.11 33.41 14.47
N ASN A 37 34.48 33.20 13.42
CA ASN A 37 34.79 32.14 12.49
C ASN A 37 33.69 31.09 12.23
N SER A 38 33.42 31.01 10.95
CA SER A 38 32.90 29.84 10.23
C SER A 38 31.48 29.45 10.54
N SER A 39 30.60 30.00 9.76
CA SER A 39 29.33 29.36 9.41
C SER A 39 29.61 28.02 8.76
N GLU A 40 29.68 26.98 9.52
CA GLU A 40 29.37 25.65 9.00
C GLU A 40 27.85 25.50 9.08
N ASP A 41 27.23 25.69 7.92
CA ASP A 41 25.84 25.35 7.68
C ASP A 41 25.71 23.83 7.82
N ASN A 42 25.49 23.39 9.07
CA ASN A 42 25.21 22.01 9.37
C ASN A 42 23.74 21.74 9.14
N THR A 43 23.33 21.79 7.88
CA THR A 43 22.04 21.27 7.47
C THR A 43 22.06 19.75 7.67
N THR A 44 21.77 19.31 8.87
CA THR A 44 21.53 17.92 9.19
C THR A 44 20.24 17.50 8.44
N THR A 45 20.39 17.12 7.20
CA THR A 45 19.35 16.38 6.48
C THR A 45 19.22 15.03 7.19
N VAL A 46 18.24 14.92 8.07
CA VAL A 46 17.84 13.64 8.63
C VAL A 46 17.42 12.77 7.45
N PRO A 47 18.10 11.67 7.16
CA PRO A 47 17.68 10.78 6.09
C PRO A 47 16.31 10.22 6.47
N THR A 48 15.27 10.71 5.81
CA THR A 48 13.94 10.10 5.90
C THR A 48 14.05 8.70 5.32
N THR A 49 14.03 7.71 6.17
CA THR A 49 13.99 6.30 5.74
C THR A 49 12.74 6.13 4.88
N PRO A 50 12.90 5.65 3.65
CA PRO A 50 11.76 5.43 2.77
C PRO A 50 10.77 4.47 3.45
N THR A 51 9.55 4.93 3.68
CA THR A 51 8.53 4.18 4.41
C THR A 51 7.67 3.36 3.45
N ASP A 52 7.40 2.12 3.80
CA ASP A 52 6.45 1.28 3.08
C ASP A 52 5.06 1.92 3.08
N GLN A 53 4.32 1.76 1.99
CA GLN A 53 2.97 2.28 1.84
C GLN A 53 1.94 1.15 1.79
N THR A 54 0.75 1.41 2.33
CA THR A 54 -0.33 0.44 2.37
C THR A 54 -1.51 0.95 1.54
N TYR A 55 -2.03 0.09 0.66
CA TYR A 55 -3.15 0.37 -0.21
C TYR A 55 -4.28 -0.60 0.04
N THR A 56 -5.46 -0.10 0.36
CA THR A 56 -6.64 -0.92 0.61
C THR A 56 -7.39 -1.18 -0.69
N GLY A 57 -7.71 -2.44 -0.96
CA GLY A 57 -8.55 -2.85 -2.07
C GLY A 57 -9.79 -3.58 -1.60
N SER A 58 -10.85 -3.54 -2.41
CA SER A 58 -12.10 -4.24 -2.16
C SER A 58 -12.64 -4.87 -3.43
N ALA A 59 -13.41 -5.93 -3.25
CA ALA A 59 -14.17 -6.59 -4.30
C ALA A 59 -15.37 -7.32 -3.69
N VAL A 60 -16.34 -7.64 -4.54
CA VAL A 60 -17.50 -8.46 -4.19
C VAL A 60 -17.31 -9.83 -4.81
N CYS A 61 -17.64 -10.88 -4.07
CA CYS A 61 -17.83 -12.21 -4.60
C CYS A 61 -19.33 -12.36 -4.88
N GLU A 62 -19.69 -12.39 -6.12
CA GLU A 62 -21.08 -12.60 -6.54
C GLU A 62 -21.26 -14.05 -7.00
N PRO A 63 -22.39 -14.71 -6.65
CA PRO A 63 -22.67 -16.04 -7.14
C PRO A 63 -22.82 -16.04 -8.66
N ASP A 64 -22.41 -17.11 -9.31
CA ASP A 64 -22.63 -17.31 -10.73
C ASP A 64 -24.13 -17.50 -11.04
N GLU A 65 -24.58 -17.11 -12.24
CA GLU A 65 -25.98 -17.24 -12.68
C GLU A 65 -26.50 -18.68 -12.67
N ASP A 66 -25.60 -19.66 -12.67
CA ASP A 66 -25.92 -21.09 -12.67
C ASP A 66 -26.21 -21.70 -11.27
N GLY A 67 -26.41 -20.86 -10.25
CA GLY A 67 -27.01 -21.25 -8.99
C GLY A 67 -26.07 -21.80 -7.93
N GLU A 68 -25.04 -21.08 -7.58
CA GLU A 68 -24.39 -21.28 -6.30
C GLU A 68 -25.31 -20.73 -5.18
N ASP A 69 -25.71 -21.58 -4.24
CA ASP A 69 -26.61 -21.25 -3.12
C ASP A 69 -25.86 -20.44 -2.04
N PHE A 70 -25.33 -19.27 -2.38
CA PHE A 70 -24.79 -18.36 -1.39
C PHE A 70 -25.13 -16.89 -1.71
N ASP A 71 -25.21 -16.06 -0.68
CA ASP A 71 -25.39 -14.63 -0.83
C ASP A 71 -24.06 -13.95 -1.21
N ALA A 72 -24.11 -12.90 -2.02
CA ALA A 72 -22.96 -12.10 -2.34
C ALA A 72 -22.28 -11.57 -1.06
N TYR A 73 -20.97 -11.57 -1.03
CA TYR A 73 -20.20 -11.08 0.12
C TYR A 73 -19.02 -10.22 -0.29
N ASP A 74 -18.66 -9.29 0.58
CA ASP A 74 -17.57 -8.35 0.37
C ASP A 74 -16.24 -8.90 0.87
N LEU A 75 -15.19 -8.55 0.14
CA LEU A 75 -13.82 -8.75 0.53
C LEU A 75 -13.08 -7.41 0.57
N THR A 76 -12.31 -7.20 1.62
CA THR A 76 -11.31 -6.13 1.69
C THR A 76 -9.95 -6.71 2.04
N LEU A 77 -8.88 -6.11 1.49
CA LEU A 77 -7.50 -6.45 1.81
C LEU A 77 -6.60 -5.22 1.74
N GLU A 78 -5.42 -5.32 2.33
CA GLU A 78 -4.38 -4.31 2.26
C GLU A 78 -3.14 -4.87 1.59
N VAL A 79 -2.60 -4.11 0.65
CA VAL A 79 -1.35 -4.42 -0.07
C VAL A 79 -0.25 -3.51 0.46
N VAL A 80 0.81 -4.09 1.00
CA VAL A 80 1.98 -3.36 1.46
C VAL A 80 3.01 -3.29 0.34
N VAL A 81 3.38 -2.06 -0.04
CA VAL A 81 4.34 -1.79 -1.11
C VAL A 81 5.52 -1.04 -0.51
N SER A 82 6.72 -1.56 -0.75
CA SER A 82 7.94 -0.91 -0.31
C SER A 82 8.25 0.35 -1.12
N SER A 83 9.10 1.18 -0.59
CA SER A 83 9.54 2.43 -1.22
C SER A 83 10.19 2.24 -2.59
N ASP A 84 10.74 1.06 -2.87
CA ASP A 84 11.30 0.69 -4.19
C ASP A 84 10.24 0.13 -5.16
N GLY A 85 8.95 0.15 -4.77
CA GLY A 85 7.83 -0.25 -5.59
C GLY A 85 7.59 -1.76 -5.68
N LYS A 86 8.07 -2.53 -4.71
CA LYS A 86 7.81 -3.97 -4.64
C LYS A 86 6.70 -4.29 -3.67
N VAL A 87 5.85 -5.24 -4.03
CA VAL A 87 4.86 -5.79 -3.11
C VAL A 87 5.56 -6.63 -2.06
N LYS A 88 5.46 -6.22 -0.80
CA LYS A 88 6.03 -6.92 0.36
C LYS A 88 5.08 -7.95 0.94
N GLY A 89 3.79 -7.68 0.87
CA GLY A 89 2.79 -8.57 1.44
C GLY A 89 1.37 -8.09 1.24
N ILE A 90 0.46 -8.97 1.60
CA ILE A 90 -0.97 -8.70 1.69
C ILE A 90 -1.38 -9.01 3.11
N GLN A 91 -2.14 -8.10 3.72
CA GLN A 91 -2.58 -8.20 5.11
C GLN A 91 -4.01 -7.74 5.28
N ASN A 92 -4.55 -7.90 6.49
CA ASN A 92 -5.90 -7.45 6.86
C ASN A 92 -6.99 -7.92 5.89
N ILE A 93 -6.88 -9.17 5.41
CA ILE A 93 -7.90 -9.78 4.57
C ILE A 93 -9.16 -10.00 5.42
N LYS A 94 -10.27 -9.36 5.03
CA LYS A 94 -11.56 -9.42 5.73
C LYS A 94 -12.66 -9.79 4.75
N TRP A 95 -13.42 -10.77 5.12
CA TRP A 95 -14.61 -11.24 4.42
C TRP A 95 -15.84 -10.86 5.24
N SER A 96 -16.88 -10.33 4.59
CA SER A 96 -18.10 -9.91 5.28
C SER A 96 -18.92 -11.12 5.77
N ASP A 97 -18.92 -12.21 5.02
CA ASP A 97 -19.52 -13.46 5.44
C ASP A 97 -18.49 -14.39 6.07
N LYS A 98 -18.86 -14.99 7.20
CA LYS A 98 -18.00 -15.93 7.94
C LYS A 98 -18.42 -17.39 7.76
N SER A 99 -19.55 -17.67 7.14
CA SER A 99 -20.05 -19.02 6.93
C SER A 99 -19.19 -19.84 5.97
N MET A 100 -18.53 -19.19 5.02
CA MET A 100 -17.74 -19.77 3.94
C MET A 100 -16.24 -19.86 4.23
N GLN A 101 -15.82 -19.89 5.50
CA GLN A 101 -14.42 -19.77 5.92
C GLN A 101 -13.47 -20.82 5.31
N SER A 102 -13.94 -22.04 5.02
CA SER A 102 -13.09 -23.06 4.38
C SER A 102 -12.66 -22.66 2.99
N TRP A 103 -13.59 -22.13 2.19
CA TRP A 103 -13.36 -21.67 0.83
C TRP A 103 -12.40 -20.47 0.78
N TYR A 104 -12.56 -19.51 1.72
CA TYR A 104 -11.68 -18.37 1.83
C TYR A 104 -10.24 -18.78 2.12
N LYS A 105 -10.05 -19.69 3.07
CA LYS A 105 -8.72 -20.17 3.46
C LYS A 105 -7.99 -20.87 2.32
N ASP A 106 -8.71 -21.68 1.54
CA ASP A 106 -8.13 -22.34 0.39
C ASP A 106 -7.76 -21.34 -0.71
N ALA A 107 -8.65 -20.36 -0.97
CA ALA A 107 -8.38 -19.28 -1.91
C ALA A 107 -7.18 -18.43 -1.43
N GLU A 108 -7.15 -17.98 -0.18
CA GLU A 108 -6.05 -17.21 0.37
C GLU A 108 -4.72 -17.95 0.28
N LYS A 109 -4.69 -19.22 0.69
CA LYS A 109 -3.48 -20.05 0.67
C LYS A 109 -2.88 -20.20 -0.72
N LYS A 110 -3.71 -20.26 -1.76
CA LYS A 110 -3.26 -20.44 -3.14
C LYS A 110 -3.03 -19.13 -3.88
N ILE A 111 -3.91 -18.14 -3.71
CA ILE A 111 -3.91 -16.90 -4.49
C ILE A 111 -2.93 -15.88 -3.92
N VAL A 112 -2.89 -15.68 -2.60
CA VAL A 112 -2.03 -14.65 -1.98
C VAL A 112 -0.56 -14.78 -2.37
N PRO A 113 0.07 -15.98 -2.36
CA PRO A 113 1.45 -16.13 -2.83
C PRO A 113 1.64 -15.74 -4.30
N GLN A 114 0.66 -16.04 -5.17
CA GLN A 114 0.72 -15.69 -6.58
C GLN A 114 0.61 -14.16 -6.78
N LEU A 115 -0.25 -13.48 -6.01
CA LEU A 115 -0.39 -12.03 -6.04
C LEU A 115 0.93 -11.34 -5.66
N ILE A 116 1.57 -11.80 -4.59
CA ILE A 116 2.85 -11.26 -4.12
C ILE A 116 3.96 -11.53 -5.16
N ALA A 117 4.03 -12.75 -5.71
CA ALA A 117 5.04 -13.13 -6.70
C ALA A 117 4.90 -12.34 -8.02
N ASN A 118 3.67 -12.07 -8.45
CA ASN A 118 3.39 -11.29 -9.64
C ASN A 118 3.60 -9.78 -9.42
N GLY A 119 3.60 -9.34 -8.17
CA GLY A 119 3.83 -7.94 -7.80
C GLY A 119 2.84 -7.00 -8.48
N LEU A 120 3.31 -5.87 -8.95
CA LEU A 120 2.46 -4.85 -9.60
C LEU A 120 2.00 -5.21 -11.03
N ASP A 121 2.39 -6.37 -11.55
CA ASP A 121 1.96 -6.82 -12.88
C ASP A 121 0.59 -7.50 -12.81
N THR A 122 -0.45 -6.72 -13.08
CA THR A 122 -1.85 -7.18 -13.05
C THR A 122 -2.29 -7.92 -14.31
N SER A 123 -1.42 -8.04 -15.31
CA SER A 123 -1.71 -8.75 -16.58
C SER A 123 -1.51 -10.25 -16.48
N LYS A 124 -0.91 -10.73 -15.40
CA LYS A 124 -0.64 -12.15 -15.17
C LYS A 124 -1.94 -12.94 -14.94
N ASN A 125 -1.92 -14.17 -15.40
CA ASN A 125 -2.96 -15.14 -15.09
C ASN A 125 -2.70 -15.74 -13.70
N TYR A 126 -3.79 -16.06 -13.02
CA TYR A 126 -3.76 -16.67 -11.69
C TYR A 126 -4.39 -18.06 -11.75
N ASP A 127 -3.78 -19.01 -11.07
CA ASP A 127 -4.32 -20.36 -10.96
C ASP A 127 -5.33 -20.40 -9.80
N VAL A 128 -6.61 -20.25 -10.15
CA VAL A 128 -7.72 -20.24 -9.18
C VAL A 128 -7.95 -21.58 -8.53
N VAL A 129 -8.60 -21.59 -7.38
CA VAL A 129 -8.94 -22.81 -6.64
C VAL A 129 -10.24 -23.39 -7.19
N THR A 130 -10.20 -24.65 -7.64
CA THR A 130 -11.41 -25.37 -8.03
C THR A 130 -12.36 -25.49 -6.84
N GLY A 131 -13.61 -25.11 -7.01
CA GLY A 131 -14.61 -25.06 -5.94
C GLY A 131 -14.56 -23.80 -5.06
N ALA A 132 -13.53 -22.95 -5.18
CA ALA A 132 -13.45 -21.64 -4.54
C ALA A 132 -13.12 -20.53 -5.57
N THR A 133 -13.68 -20.65 -6.76
CA THR A 133 -13.43 -19.76 -7.90
C THR A 133 -13.84 -18.32 -7.58
N CYS A 134 -15.03 -18.14 -7.00
CA CYS A 134 -15.56 -16.84 -6.61
C CYS A 134 -14.64 -16.15 -5.60
N SER A 135 -14.27 -16.82 -4.50
CA SER A 135 -13.34 -16.28 -3.51
C SER A 135 -11.98 -15.97 -4.11
N SER A 136 -11.48 -16.81 -5.02
CA SER A 136 -10.21 -16.59 -5.72
C SER A 136 -10.27 -15.33 -6.60
N ASN A 137 -11.32 -15.17 -7.36
CA ASN A 137 -11.54 -14.01 -8.21
C ASN A 137 -11.73 -12.72 -7.38
N ALA A 138 -12.45 -12.79 -6.26
CA ALA A 138 -12.61 -11.65 -5.36
C ALA A 138 -11.25 -11.19 -4.80
N LEU A 139 -10.35 -12.11 -4.38
CA LEU A 139 -8.99 -11.78 -3.96
C LEU A 139 -8.19 -11.09 -5.07
N ILE A 140 -8.24 -11.61 -6.28
CA ILE A 140 -7.55 -11.04 -7.45
C ILE A 140 -8.09 -9.63 -7.76
N ASN A 141 -9.41 -9.46 -7.74
CA ASN A 141 -10.04 -8.17 -8.05
C ASN A 141 -9.78 -7.12 -6.96
N ALA A 142 -9.85 -7.51 -5.68
CA ALA A 142 -9.51 -6.63 -4.56
C ALA A 142 -8.04 -6.19 -4.63
N TYR A 143 -7.14 -7.11 -4.96
CA TYR A 143 -5.73 -6.80 -5.18
C TYR A 143 -5.53 -5.80 -6.33
N LYS A 144 -6.14 -6.04 -7.48
CA LYS A 144 -6.11 -5.12 -8.64
C LYS A 144 -6.66 -3.74 -8.27
N ASN A 145 -7.74 -3.70 -7.48
CA ASN A 145 -8.30 -2.45 -6.98
C ASN A 145 -7.33 -1.70 -6.06
N ALA A 146 -6.63 -2.39 -5.16
CA ALA A 146 -5.61 -1.78 -4.32
C ALA A 146 -4.46 -1.20 -5.14
N ILE A 147 -3.93 -1.98 -6.11
CA ILE A 147 -2.80 -1.56 -6.95
C ILE A 147 -3.17 -0.37 -7.85
N SER A 148 -4.40 -0.27 -8.33
CA SER A 148 -4.83 0.86 -9.16
C SER A 148 -4.71 2.21 -8.44
N LYS A 149 -4.72 2.21 -7.10
CA LYS A 149 -4.59 3.42 -6.27
C LYS A 149 -3.14 3.91 -6.11
N ILE A 150 -2.16 3.09 -6.47
CA ILE A 150 -0.74 3.47 -6.41
C ILE A 150 -0.42 4.61 -7.39
N ASN A 151 -1.18 4.71 -8.48
CA ASN A 151 -0.94 5.64 -9.57
C ASN A 151 -1.88 6.87 -9.55
N GLN A 152 -2.63 7.08 -8.46
CA GLN A 152 -3.54 8.22 -8.28
C GLN A 152 -2.89 9.32 -7.36
#